data_6fca87ba6a916f12064ce62b608519a4
#
_entry.id   6fca87ba6a916f12064ce62b608519a4
#
_cell.length_a   1.000
_cell.length_b   1.000
_cell.length_c   1.000
_cell.angle_alpha   90.00
_cell.angle_beta   90.00
_cell.angle_gamma   90.00
#
_symmetry.space_group_name_H-M   'P 1'
#
loop_
_entity.id
_entity.type
_entity.pdbx_description
1 polymer ?
#
loop_
_entity_poly.entity_id
_entity_poly.type
_entity_poly.pdbx_seq_one_letter_code
_entity_poly.pdbx_strand_id
1 'polypeptide(L)'
;MKNILLLILIMAATASADIVTKPLEYDSRFKGFLAYDSSASPDAKRPGVLVIPEWWGVNDYIEGRAKQLAAMGCVALVADMYGGGINTTDAAKAKELAGALYGTPDLAGHAQAGLDALLKTGLVDPAKVAAIGFCFGGSACQALAYAGAPLAGIVSFHGGLIPPSPDALKTIHCKILMLNGAIDPMIKPDAVAAFMKTLDTGHIDYQFINYSGALHAFTNPNADAMAKKNNMVGMIGYNETAARRSWAQMQIFFNEIFGGKTGGN
;
A
#
# COMPACT_ATOMS: atom_id res chain seq x y z
N MET A 1 -18.36 -11.33 60.58
CA MET A 1 -18.08 -10.12 59.77
C MET A 1 -17.68 -10.56 58.36
N LYS A 2 -18.58 -10.42 57.39
CA LYS A 2 -18.33 -10.84 55.99
C LYS A 2 -17.77 -9.64 55.24
N ASN A 3 -16.50 -9.70 54.83
CA ASN A 3 -15.88 -8.72 53.94
C ASN A 3 -16.39 -8.92 52.53
N ILE A 4 -17.21 -7.99 52.05
CA ILE A 4 -17.62 -7.93 50.63
C ILE A 4 -16.51 -7.22 49.87
N LEU A 5 -15.75 -7.96 49.07
CA LEU A 5 -14.76 -7.41 48.16
C LEU A 5 -15.51 -6.84 46.96
N LEU A 6 -15.58 -5.51 46.87
CA LEU A 6 -16.19 -4.80 45.73
C LEU A 6 -15.20 -4.83 44.56
N LEU A 7 -15.44 -5.70 43.56
CA LEU A 7 -14.68 -5.76 42.32
C LEU A 7 -15.10 -4.57 41.45
N ILE A 8 -14.29 -3.52 41.39
CA ILE A 8 -14.50 -2.41 40.48
C ILE A 8 -14.03 -2.87 39.09
N LEU A 9 -14.97 -3.20 38.22
CA LEU A 9 -14.71 -3.49 36.81
C LEU A 9 -14.42 -2.15 36.10
N ILE A 10 -13.15 -1.82 35.92
CA ILE A 10 -12.74 -0.68 35.08
C ILE A 10 -13.00 -1.10 33.62
N MET A 11 -14.13 -0.69 33.06
CA MET A 11 -14.36 -0.73 31.62
C MET A 11 -13.39 0.29 31.00
N ALA A 12 -12.32 -0.21 30.39
CA ALA A 12 -11.53 0.60 29.48
C ALA A 12 -12.43 0.99 28.30
N ALA A 13 -12.88 2.22 28.26
CA ALA A 13 -13.55 2.77 27.09
C ALA A 13 -12.55 2.72 25.94
N THR A 14 -12.79 1.86 24.95
CA THR A 14 -12.08 1.94 23.68
C THR A 14 -12.50 3.23 23.02
N ALA A 15 -11.61 4.24 23.06
CA ALA A 15 -11.83 5.48 22.32
C ALA A 15 -12.06 5.10 20.84
N SER A 16 -13.20 5.51 20.30
CA SER A 16 -13.47 5.37 18.88
C SER A 16 -12.47 6.24 18.12
N ALA A 17 -11.81 5.69 17.11
CA ALA A 17 -10.93 6.47 16.25
C ALA A 17 -11.73 7.60 15.56
N ASP A 18 -11.22 8.82 15.65
CA ASP A 18 -11.80 9.99 14.96
C ASP A 18 -10.97 10.25 13.68
N ILE A 19 -11.41 9.63 12.58
CA ILE A 19 -10.66 9.66 11.32
C ILE A 19 -10.89 10.98 10.59
N VAL A 20 -9.87 11.80 10.58
CA VAL A 20 -9.79 13.03 9.78
C VAL A 20 -9.24 12.71 8.41
N THR A 21 -9.89 13.28 7.39
CA THR A 21 -9.47 13.20 6.00
C THR A 21 -9.40 14.58 5.38
N LYS A 22 -8.39 14.83 4.56
CA LYS A 22 -8.28 16.08 3.82
C LYS A 22 -7.47 15.91 2.54
N PRO A 23 -7.77 16.70 1.48
CA PRO A 23 -6.86 16.81 0.36
C PRO A 23 -5.52 17.39 0.83
N LEU A 24 -4.44 16.94 0.19
CA LEU A 24 -3.09 17.46 0.43
C LEU A 24 -2.45 17.78 -0.93
N GLU A 25 -2.25 19.07 -1.19
CA GLU A 25 -1.49 19.52 -2.36
C GLU A 25 0.00 19.55 -2.02
N TYR A 26 0.85 19.03 -2.94
CA TYR A 26 2.28 18.99 -2.74
C TYR A 26 3.05 19.09 -4.07
N ASP A 27 4.28 19.54 -3.99
CA ASP A 27 5.18 19.75 -5.15
C ASP A 27 4.52 20.56 -6.29
N SER A 28 3.64 21.51 -5.94
CA SER A 28 2.86 22.37 -6.85
C SER A 28 2.07 21.65 -7.97
N ARG A 29 2.21 20.33 -8.11
CA ARG A 29 1.63 19.51 -9.17
C ARG A 29 0.63 18.47 -8.68
N PHE A 30 0.81 17.94 -7.48
CA PHE A 30 0.11 16.75 -7.01
C PHE A 30 -0.99 17.09 -6.00
N LYS A 31 -2.10 16.34 -6.09
CA LYS A 31 -3.27 16.45 -5.21
C LYS A 31 -3.58 15.09 -4.61
N GLY A 32 -2.94 14.78 -3.48
CA GLY A 32 -3.16 13.56 -2.73
C GLY A 32 -4.32 13.66 -1.72
N PHE A 33 -4.51 12.57 -0.99
CA PHE A 33 -5.53 12.46 0.04
C PHE A 33 -4.90 11.95 1.34
N LEU A 34 -4.92 12.78 2.39
CA LEU A 34 -4.37 12.45 3.70
C LEU A 34 -5.48 11.95 4.64
N ALA A 35 -5.20 10.85 5.37
CA ALA A 35 -6.07 10.30 6.40
C ALA A 35 -5.27 9.97 7.66
N TYR A 36 -5.78 10.33 8.84
CA TYR A 36 -5.18 10.01 10.13
C TYR A 36 -6.22 10.06 11.25
N ASP A 37 -5.95 9.43 12.38
CA ASP A 37 -6.79 9.50 13.57
C ASP A 37 -6.44 10.75 14.41
N SER A 38 -7.39 11.66 14.60
CA SER A 38 -7.19 12.89 15.39
C SER A 38 -7.36 12.68 16.89
N SER A 39 -7.87 11.53 17.33
CA SER A 39 -8.01 11.23 18.76
C SER A 39 -6.66 10.92 19.44
N ALA A 40 -5.62 10.59 18.65
CA ALA A 40 -4.27 10.40 19.15
C ALA A 40 -3.62 11.74 19.54
N SER A 41 -2.74 11.72 20.56
CA SER A 41 -1.98 12.91 20.96
C SER A 41 -1.30 13.58 19.76
N PRO A 42 -1.39 14.91 19.60
CA PRO A 42 -0.74 15.65 18.52
C PRO A 42 0.79 15.46 18.49
N ASP A 43 1.40 15.23 19.64
CA ASP A 43 2.85 15.05 19.78
C ASP A 43 3.31 13.61 19.52
N ALA A 44 2.37 12.65 19.48
CA ALA A 44 2.69 11.25 19.22
C ALA A 44 2.94 11.03 17.73
N LYS A 45 4.20 10.79 17.36
CA LYS A 45 4.55 10.37 16.00
C LYS A 45 4.05 8.95 15.75
N ARG A 46 3.50 8.73 14.58
CA ARG A 46 2.83 7.49 14.17
C ARG A 46 3.52 6.85 12.96
N PRO A 47 3.32 5.56 12.73
CA PRO A 47 3.74 4.96 11.46
C PRO A 47 3.12 5.70 10.28
N GLY A 48 3.94 5.99 9.27
CA GLY A 48 3.51 6.60 8.01
C GLY A 48 3.34 5.56 6.92
N VAL A 49 2.25 5.65 6.15
CA VAL A 49 2.02 4.76 5.02
C VAL A 49 1.70 5.57 3.77
N LEU A 50 2.60 5.52 2.79
CA LEU A 50 2.30 6.00 1.45
C LEU A 50 1.43 4.97 0.73
N VAL A 51 0.27 5.39 0.22
CA VAL A 51 -0.67 4.53 -0.49
C VAL A 51 -0.65 4.90 -1.97
N ILE A 52 -0.18 4.01 -2.83
CA ILE A 52 -0.09 4.27 -4.27
C ILE A 52 -1.25 3.58 -4.98
N PRO A 53 -2.08 4.34 -5.72
CA PRO A 53 -3.31 3.85 -6.33
C PRO A 53 -3.06 2.86 -7.47
N GLU A 54 -4.13 2.16 -7.87
CA GLU A 54 -4.19 1.49 -9.16
C GLU A 54 -4.02 2.53 -10.30
N TRP A 55 -3.86 2.08 -11.52
CA TRP A 55 -3.74 2.94 -12.72
C TRP A 55 -4.93 3.89 -12.94
N TRP A 56 -5.99 3.75 -12.16
CA TRP A 56 -7.15 4.64 -12.23
C TRP A 56 -6.93 6.01 -11.57
N GLY A 57 -5.85 6.19 -10.82
CA GLY A 57 -5.58 7.40 -10.02
C GLY A 57 -6.30 7.42 -8.68
N VAL A 58 -6.34 8.58 -8.02
CA VAL A 58 -6.97 8.78 -6.71
C VAL A 58 -8.48 8.70 -6.85
N ASN A 59 -9.11 7.76 -6.12
CA ASN A 59 -10.55 7.51 -6.15
C ASN A 59 -11.06 6.97 -4.81
N ASP A 60 -12.38 6.81 -4.65
CA ASP A 60 -13.04 6.38 -3.41
C ASP A 60 -12.49 5.06 -2.85
N TYR A 61 -12.13 4.11 -3.73
CA TYR A 61 -11.57 2.82 -3.31
C TYR A 61 -10.25 3.02 -2.56
N ILE A 62 -9.33 3.75 -3.15
CA ILE A 62 -8.00 3.94 -2.57
C ILE A 62 -8.04 4.89 -1.35
N GLU A 63 -8.93 5.87 -1.35
CA GLU A 63 -9.19 6.71 -0.18
C GLU A 63 -9.76 5.89 0.98
N GLY A 64 -10.64 4.93 0.68
CA GLY A 64 -11.13 3.95 1.65
C GLY A 64 -10.00 3.13 2.29
N ARG A 65 -8.97 2.76 1.52
CA ARG A 65 -7.77 2.08 2.05
C ARG A 65 -6.96 2.98 2.98
N ALA A 66 -6.81 4.25 2.65
CA ALA A 66 -6.15 5.21 3.53
C ALA A 66 -6.92 5.40 4.86
N LYS A 67 -8.26 5.47 4.82
CA LYS A 67 -9.10 5.53 6.02
C LYS A 67 -8.95 4.28 6.90
N GLN A 68 -8.87 3.07 6.28
CA GLN A 68 -8.61 1.83 7.02
C GLN A 68 -7.26 1.84 7.73
N LEU A 69 -6.20 2.35 7.08
CA LEU A 69 -4.88 2.50 7.70
C LEU A 69 -4.89 3.52 8.84
N ALA A 70 -5.62 4.62 8.66
CA ALA A 70 -5.80 5.62 9.72
C ALA A 70 -6.49 5.02 10.95
N ALA A 71 -7.52 4.19 10.76
CA ALA A 71 -8.19 3.46 11.84
C ALA A 71 -7.27 2.42 12.54
N MET A 72 -6.18 2.00 11.88
CA MET A 72 -5.13 1.17 12.47
C MET A 72 -4.05 1.98 13.20
N GLY A 73 -4.21 3.31 13.32
CA GLY A 73 -3.27 4.21 13.98
C GLY A 73 -2.13 4.73 13.09
N CYS A 74 -2.20 4.52 11.78
CA CYS A 74 -1.22 5.08 10.85
C CYS A 74 -1.61 6.49 10.40
N VAL A 75 -0.64 7.23 9.88
CA VAL A 75 -0.87 8.40 9.00
C VAL A 75 -0.74 7.93 7.56
N ALA A 76 -1.80 7.99 6.79
CA ALA A 76 -1.83 7.48 5.42
C ALA A 76 -1.98 8.61 4.40
N LEU A 77 -1.12 8.66 3.40
CA LEU A 77 -1.22 9.58 2.26
C LEU A 77 -1.41 8.78 0.97
N VAL A 78 -2.54 8.97 0.30
CA VAL A 78 -2.72 8.50 -1.08
C VAL A 78 -1.93 9.42 -2.00
N ALA A 79 -0.98 8.85 -2.75
CA ALA A 79 -0.20 9.58 -3.73
C ALA A 79 -1.00 9.87 -5.00
N ASP A 80 -0.93 11.10 -5.48
CA ASP A 80 -1.31 11.44 -6.85
C ASP A 80 -0.12 11.13 -7.78
N MET A 81 -0.27 10.14 -8.64
CA MET A 81 0.79 9.71 -9.53
C MET A 81 0.80 10.43 -10.87
N TYR A 82 -0.28 11.18 -11.19
CA TYR A 82 -0.46 11.78 -12.53
C TYR A 82 -0.42 13.31 -12.51
N GLY A 83 -0.58 13.91 -11.33
CA GLY A 83 -0.69 15.34 -11.16
C GLY A 83 -2.14 15.85 -11.28
N GLY A 84 -2.41 16.98 -10.63
CA GLY A 84 -3.72 17.64 -10.66
C GLY A 84 -4.90 16.86 -10.05
N GLY A 85 -4.64 15.70 -9.43
CA GLY A 85 -5.68 14.80 -8.93
C GLY A 85 -6.38 14.01 -10.06
N ILE A 86 -5.71 13.82 -11.19
CA ILE A 86 -6.29 13.12 -12.35
C ILE A 86 -6.64 11.67 -11.95
N ASN A 87 -7.90 11.30 -12.24
CA ASN A 87 -8.39 9.93 -12.18
C ASN A 87 -9.26 9.62 -13.39
N THR A 88 -9.47 8.33 -13.65
CA THR A 88 -10.27 7.85 -14.78
C THR A 88 -10.90 6.50 -14.49
N THR A 89 -11.97 6.19 -15.19
CA THR A 89 -12.57 4.85 -15.25
C THR A 89 -12.51 4.24 -16.66
N ASP A 90 -11.78 4.89 -17.58
CA ASP A 90 -11.51 4.46 -18.94
C ASP A 90 -10.14 3.79 -18.99
N ALA A 91 -10.10 2.52 -19.39
CA ALA A 91 -8.86 1.73 -19.43
C ALA A 91 -7.87 2.26 -20.48
N ALA A 92 -8.32 2.83 -21.59
CA ALA A 92 -7.43 3.42 -22.59
C ALA A 92 -6.69 4.64 -22.02
N LYS A 93 -7.43 5.50 -21.33
CA LYS A 93 -6.84 6.67 -20.64
C LYS A 93 -5.93 6.25 -19.48
N ALA A 94 -6.34 5.26 -18.68
CA ALA A 94 -5.50 4.72 -17.60
C ALA A 94 -4.18 4.14 -18.13
N LYS A 95 -4.25 3.39 -19.26
CA LYS A 95 -3.06 2.84 -19.93
C LYS A 95 -2.12 3.94 -20.45
N GLU A 96 -2.67 5.01 -21.03
CA GLU A 96 -1.88 6.18 -21.47
C GLU A 96 -1.14 6.80 -20.28
N LEU A 97 -1.85 7.12 -19.18
CA LEU A 97 -1.30 7.78 -18.01
C LEU A 97 -0.23 6.93 -17.32
N ALA A 98 -0.54 5.66 -17.02
CA ALA A 98 0.41 4.76 -16.39
C ALA A 98 1.60 4.42 -17.32
N GLY A 99 1.34 4.26 -18.62
CA GLY A 99 2.36 3.96 -19.62
C GLY A 99 3.38 5.08 -19.77
N ALA A 100 3.00 6.33 -19.54
CA ALA A 100 3.93 7.46 -19.57
C ALA A 100 4.96 7.43 -18.40
N LEU A 101 4.66 6.70 -17.32
CA LEU A 101 5.55 6.58 -16.16
C LEU A 101 6.38 5.30 -16.15
N TYR A 102 5.84 4.19 -16.70
CA TYR A 102 6.58 2.93 -16.73
C TYR A 102 7.90 3.05 -17.50
N GLY A 103 8.98 2.54 -16.89
CA GLY A 103 10.32 2.56 -17.51
C GLY A 103 11.00 3.92 -17.50
N THR A 104 10.42 4.92 -16.81
CA THR A 104 11.00 6.24 -16.62
C THR A 104 11.35 6.50 -15.15
N PRO A 105 12.26 7.43 -14.86
CA PRO A 105 12.56 7.84 -13.48
C PRO A 105 11.35 8.44 -12.76
N ASP A 106 10.35 8.94 -13.48
CA ASP A 106 9.16 9.58 -12.90
C ASP A 106 8.27 8.60 -12.13
N LEU A 107 8.33 7.29 -12.43
CA LEU A 107 7.60 6.29 -11.67
C LEU A 107 8.02 6.30 -10.17
N ALA A 108 9.31 6.33 -9.91
CA ALA A 108 9.84 6.47 -8.55
C ALA A 108 9.75 7.91 -8.06
N GLY A 109 10.00 8.91 -8.92
CA GLY A 109 10.03 10.32 -8.56
C GLY A 109 8.68 10.84 -8.07
N HIS A 110 7.56 10.47 -8.71
CA HIS A 110 6.23 10.86 -8.26
C HIS A 110 5.84 10.19 -6.93
N ALA A 111 6.22 8.91 -6.76
CA ALA A 111 6.04 8.22 -5.47
C ALA A 111 6.90 8.86 -4.37
N GLN A 112 8.15 9.27 -4.68
CA GLN A 112 9.04 9.97 -3.74
C GLN A 112 8.46 11.32 -3.32
N ALA A 113 7.90 12.10 -4.25
CA ALA A 113 7.23 13.36 -3.92
C ALA A 113 6.08 13.16 -2.92
N GLY A 114 5.30 12.07 -3.08
CA GLY A 114 4.28 11.67 -2.12
C GLY A 114 4.86 11.27 -0.76
N LEU A 115 5.95 10.52 -0.74
CA LEU A 115 6.65 10.15 0.50
C LEU A 115 7.17 11.39 1.25
N ASP A 116 7.79 12.30 0.54
CA ASP A 116 8.29 13.57 1.11
C ASP A 116 7.14 14.41 1.69
N ALA A 117 6.00 14.46 1.00
CA ALA A 117 4.81 15.16 1.49
C ALA A 117 4.25 14.50 2.77
N LEU A 118 4.21 13.16 2.83
CA LEU A 118 3.81 12.43 4.02
C LEU A 118 4.71 12.76 5.21
N LEU A 119 6.01 12.75 5.03
CA LEU A 119 6.99 13.09 6.08
C LEU A 119 6.88 14.56 6.52
N LYS A 120 6.64 15.48 5.58
CA LYS A 120 6.44 16.92 5.85
C LYS A 120 5.18 17.22 6.64
N THR A 121 4.23 16.30 6.78
CA THR A 121 3.05 16.50 7.66
C THR A 121 3.44 16.74 9.12
N GLY A 122 4.61 16.29 9.53
CA GLY A 122 5.06 16.34 10.91
C GLY A 122 4.34 15.35 11.84
N LEU A 123 3.44 14.49 11.34
CA LEU A 123 2.67 13.51 12.11
C LEU A 123 3.36 12.13 12.16
N VAL A 124 4.33 11.89 11.29
CA VAL A 124 4.95 10.58 11.06
C VAL A 124 6.24 10.42 11.83
N ASP A 125 6.47 9.21 12.35
CA ASP A 125 7.78 8.76 12.80
C ASP A 125 8.61 8.34 11.57
N PRO A 126 9.68 9.07 11.21
CA PRO A 126 10.44 8.79 10.00
C PRO A 126 11.16 7.43 10.02
N ALA A 127 11.31 6.81 11.20
CA ALA A 127 11.85 5.46 11.31
C ALA A 127 10.80 4.36 11.04
N LYS A 128 9.51 4.72 10.95
CA LYS A 128 8.37 3.80 10.79
C LYS A 128 7.54 4.17 9.57
N VAL A 129 8.13 4.08 8.39
CA VAL A 129 7.47 4.44 7.14
C VAL A 129 7.44 3.25 6.19
N ALA A 130 6.28 3.01 5.59
CA ALA A 130 6.10 2.00 4.55
C ALA A 130 5.38 2.59 3.34
N ALA A 131 5.49 1.91 2.20
CA ALA A 131 4.64 2.17 1.05
C ALA A 131 3.81 0.94 0.71
N ILE A 132 2.54 1.12 0.42
CA ILE A 132 1.68 0.08 -0.14
C ILE A 132 1.14 0.53 -1.49
N GLY A 133 1.02 -0.40 -2.42
CA GLY A 133 0.53 -0.08 -3.75
C GLY A 133 -0.33 -1.18 -4.34
N PHE A 134 -1.26 -0.78 -5.18
CA PHE A 134 -2.25 -1.64 -5.81
C PHE A 134 -2.06 -1.62 -7.33
N CYS A 135 -1.97 -2.77 -8.00
CA CYS A 135 -1.75 -2.87 -9.45
C CYS A 135 -0.52 -2.05 -9.90
N PHE A 136 -0.71 -1.00 -10.70
CA PHE A 136 0.31 0.00 -11.06
C PHE A 136 1.07 0.53 -9.83
N GLY A 137 0.35 0.82 -8.75
CA GLY A 137 0.94 1.29 -7.49
C GLY A 137 1.89 0.27 -6.85
N GLY A 138 1.63 -1.03 -7.00
CA GLY A 138 2.55 -2.07 -6.54
C GLY A 138 3.88 -2.05 -7.29
N SER A 139 3.86 -1.75 -8.59
CA SER A 139 5.08 -1.51 -9.38
C SER A 139 5.79 -0.22 -8.96
N ALA A 140 5.04 0.84 -8.66
CA ALA A 140 5.61 2.10 -8.19
C ALA A 140 6.27 1.96 -6.80
N CYS A 141 5.71 1.14 -5.89
CA CYS A 141 6.36 0.80 -4.62
C CYS A 141 7.72 0.12 -4.84
N GLN A 142 7.81 -0.81 -5.81
CA GLN A 142 9.06 -1.46 -6.16
C GLN A 142 10.06 -0.43 -6.69
N ALA A 143 9.65 0.43 -7.63
CA ALA A 143 10.52 1.49 -8.18
C ALA A 143 11.03 2.44 -7.08
N LEU A 144 10.18 2.81 -6.13
CA LEU A 144 10.53 3.66 -4.99
C LEU A 144 11.57 2.98 -4.08
N ALA A 145 11.38 1.69 -3.76
CA ALA A 145 12.34 0.91 -2.97
C ALA A 145 13.69 0.77 -3.70
N TYR A 146 13.67 0.56 -5.01
CA TYR A 146 14.87 0.43 -5.85
C TYR A 146 15.65 1.74 -5.96
N ALA A 147 14.97 2.87 -5.86
CA ALA A 147 15.60 4.18 -5.76
C ALA A 147 16.25 4.45 -4.39
N GLY A 148 16.15 3.52 -3.44
CA GLY A 148 16.77 3.65 -2.11
C GLY A 148 15.97 4.51 -1.14
N ALA A 149 14.65 4.66 -1.33
CA ALA A 149 13.80 5.41 -0.41
C ALA A 149 13.90 4.83 1.02
N PRO A 150 13.91 5.70 2.07
CA PRO A 150 14.08 5.28 3.46
C PRO A 150 12.78 4.67 4.03
N LEU A 151 12.45 3.47 3.56
CA LEU A 151 11.26 2.71 3.95
C LEU A 151 11.64 1.54 4.85
N ALA A 152 10.81 1.22 5.84
CA ALA A 152 10.90 -0.02 6.60
C ALA A 152 10.43 -1.23 5.76
N GLY A 153 9.46 -1.01 4.87
CA GLY A 153 8.97 -2.06 3.97
C GLY A 153 8.06 -1.53 2.88
N ILE A 154 7.87 -2.35 1.86
CA ILE A 154 6.84 -2.14 0.82
C ILE A 154 5.88 -3.31 0.75
N VAL A 155 4.63 -3.04 0.40
CA VAL A 155 3.61 -4.06 0.12
C VAL A 155 3.01 -3.84 -1.26
N SER A 156 3.10 -4.84 -2.12
CA SER A 156 2.53 -4.82 -3.46
C SER A 156 1.31 -5.74 -3.51
N PHE A 157 0.11 -5.17 -3.66
CA PHE A 157 -1.12 -5.91 -3.91
C PHE A 157 -1.33 -6.03 -5.42
N HIS A 158 -1.33 -7.25 -5.92
CA HIS A 158 -1.51 -7.57 -7.36
C HIS A 158 -0.74 -6.63 -8.31
N GLY A 159 0.46 -6.21 -7.90
CA GLY A 159 1.31 -5.35 -8.71
C GLY A 159 2.07 -6.10 -9.79
N GLY A 160 2.40 -5.40 -10.87
CA GLY A 160 3.34 -5.91 -11.86
C GLY A 160 4.71 -6.17 -11.23
N LEU A 161 5.42 -7.16 -11.74
CA LEU A 161 6.76 -7.49 -11.25
C LEU A 161 7.80 -6.69 -12.04
N ILE A 162 8.62 -5.92 -11.34
CA ILE A 162 9.78 -5.23 -11.92
C ILE A 162 11.04 -5.89 -11.33
N PRO A 163 11.72 -6.78 -12.04
CA PRO A 163 12.97 -7.35 -11.55
C PRO A 163 14.00 -6.22 -11.32
N PRO A 164 14.60 -6.12 -10.11
CA PRO A 164 15.60 -5.09 -9.86
C PRO A 164 16.87 -5.35 -10.67
N SER A 165 17.50 -4.27 -11.13
CA SER A 165 18.83 -4.34 -11.74
C SER A 165 19.89 -4.69 -10.68
N PRO A 166 21.10 -5.15 -11.07
CA PRO A 166 22.20 -5.38 -10.14
C PRO A 166 22.56 -4.17 -9.28
N ASP A 167 22.39 -2.95 -9.79
CA ASP A 167 22.62 -1.73 -9.02
C ASP A 167 21.46 -1.42 -8.09
N ALA A 168 20.22 -1.64 -8.53
CA ALA A 168 19.04 -1.49 -7.67
C ALA A 168 19.07 -2.46 -6.48
N LEU A 169 19.59 -3.68 -6.63
CA LEU A 169 19.76 -4.61 -5.52
C LEU A 169 20.64 -4.06 -4.38
N LYS A 170 21.57 -3.16 -4.68
CA LYS A 170 22.46 -2.54 -3.69
C LYS A 170 21.79 -1.40 -2.92
N THR A 171 20.70 -0.84 -3.46
CA THR A 171 20.00 0.32 -2.89
C THR A 171 18.72 -0.07 -2.14
N ILE A 172 18.25 -1.32 -2.27
CA ILE A 172 17.10 -1.81 -1.52
C ILE A 172 17.49 -2.04 -0.06
N HIS A 173 16.92 -1.26 0.85
CA HIS A 173 17.20 -1.37 2.30
C HIS A 173 15.95 -1.77 3.10
N CYS A 174 14.82 -2.00 2.43
CA CYS A 174 13.54 -2.32 3.06
C CYS A 174 13.12 -3.77 2.80
N LYS A 175 12.22 -4.30 3.64
CA LYS A 175 11.59 -5.60 3.41
C LYS A 175 10.49 -5.49 2.33
N ILE A 176 10.24 -6.57 1.61
CA ILE A 176 9.28 -6.61 0.50
C ILE A 176 8.19 -7.66 0.75
N LEU A 177 6.92 -7.24 0.69
CA LEU A 177 5.78 -8.16 0.71
C LEU A 177 5.03 -8.08 -0.63
N MET A 178 5.01 -9.20 -1.36
CA MET A 178 4.29 -9.35 -2.63
C MET A 178 3.05 -10.22 -2.43
N LEU A 179 1.88 -9.68 -2.74
CA LEU A 179 0.57 -10.30 -2.56
C LEU A 179 -0.10 -10.47 -3.93
N ASN A 180 0.04 -11.66 -4.51
CA ASN A 180 -0.29 -11.94 -5.90
C ASN A 180 -1.54 -12.79 -6.05
N GLY A 181 -2.33 -12.57 -7.11
CA GLY A 181 -3.40 -13.45 -7.53
C GLY A 181 -2.83 -14.68 -8.27
N ALA A 182 -3.13 -15.90 -7.78
CA ALA A 182 -2.53 -17.11 -8.34
C ALA A 182 -2.96 -17.43 -9.79
N ILE A 183 -4.08 -16.86 -10.24
CA ILE A 183 -4.57 -16.99 -11.62
C ILE A 183 -4.60 -15.65 -12.35
N ASP A 184 -3.79 -14.67 -11.89
CA ASP A 184 -3.62 -13.39 -12.57
C ASP A 184 -2.97 -13.60 -13.94
N PRO A 185 -3.66 -13.34 -15.06
CA PRO A 185 -3.11 -13.60 -16.40
C PRO A 185 -2.01 -12.61 -16.79
N MET A 186 -1.85 -11.51 -16.05
CA MET A 186 -0.80 -10.51 -16.28
C MET A 186 0.54 -10.95 -15.67
N ILE A 187 0.52 -11.89 -14.71
CA ILE A 187 1.71 -12.35 -13.96
C ILE A 187 1.98 -13.83 -14.27
N LYS A 188 2.93 -14.09 -15.15
CA LYS A 188 3.28 -15.46 -15.55
C LYS A 188 4.11 -16.17 -14.48
N PRO A 189 3.92 -17.48 -14.25
CA PRO A 189 4.68 -18.25 -13.27
C PRO A 189 6.20 -18.13 -13.43
N ASP A 190 6.71 -18.16 -14.68
CA ASP A 190 8.13 -18.01 -14.94
C ASP A 190 8.66 -16.63 -14.55
N ALA A 191 7.85 -15.58 -14.71
CA ALA A 191 8.21 -14.23 -14.26
C ALA A 191 8.30 -14.16 -12.73
N VAL A 192 7.40 -14.85 -12.00
CA VAL A 192 7.46 -14.97 -10.54
C VAL A 192 8.75 -15.66 -10.10
N ALA A 193 9.08 -16.80 -10.73
CA ALA A 193 10.29 -17.55 -10.40
C ALA A 193 11.56 -16.72 -10.67
N ALA A 194 11.62 -16.02 -11.80
CA ALA A 194 12.74 -15.15 -12.15
C ALA A 194 12.87 -13.95 -11.20
N PHE A 195 11.74 -13.34 -10.82
CA PHE A 195 11.70 -12.24 -9.85
C PHE A 195 12.25 -12.67 -8.49
N MET A 196 11.73 -13.76 -7.91
CA MET A 196 12.20 -14.29 -6.63
C MET A 196 13.69 -14.63 -6.67
N LYS A 197 14.15 -15.32 -7.74
CA LYS A 197 15.58 -15.63 -7.92
C LYS A 197 16.46 -14.36 -7.93
N THR A 198 15.96 -13.27 -8.51
CA THR A 198 16.71 -12.01 -8.52
C THR A 198 16.82 -11.43 -7.11
N LEU A 199 15.74 -11.44 -6.32
CA LEU A 199 15.75 -10.98 -4.93
C LEU A 199 16.66 -11.86 -4.06
N ASP A 200 16.62 -13.19 -4.23
CA ASP A 200 17.51 -14.13 -3.54
C ASP A 200 18.98 -13.83 -3.83
N THR A 201 19.32 -13.54 -5.09
CA THR A 201 20.69 -13.17 -5.49
C THR A 201 21.18 -11.90 -4.81
N GLY A 202 20.26 -10.95 -4.56
CA GLY A 202 20.52 -9.71 -3.85
C GLY A 202 20.44 -9.83 -2.33
N HIS A 203 20.13 -11.00 -1.78
CA HIS A 203 19.88 -11.23 -0.34
C HIS A 203 18.80 -10.29 0.22
N ILE A 204 17.78 -9.96 -0.58
CA ILE A 204 16.68 -9.11 -0.17
C ILE A 204 15.71 -9.92 0.70
N ASP A 205 15.30 -9.37 1.85
CA ASP A 205 14.27 -9.95 2.70
C ASP A 205 12.89 -9.72 2.07
N TYR A 206 12.26 -10.81 1.60
CA TYR A 206 10.95 -10.72 0.96
C TYR A 206 10.02 -11.89 1.32
N GLN A 207 8.73 -11.65 1.16
CA GLN A 207 7.69 -12.67 1.14
C GLN A 207 6.90 -12.54 -0.17
N PHE A 208 6.63 -13.67 -0.82
CA PHE A 208 5.79 -13.74 -2.02
C PHE A 208 4.62 -14.71 -1.78
N ILE A 209 3.39 -14.20 -1.79
CA ILE A 209 2.20 -14.98 -1.47
C ILE A 209 1.25 -14.99 -2.66
N ASN A 210 0.90 -16.21 -3.13
CA ASN A 210 -0.10 -16.43 -4.16
C ASN A 210 -1.44 -16.81 -3.54
N TYR A 211 -2.50 -16.05 -3.86
CA TYR A 211 -3.87 -16.33 -3.43
C TYR A 211 -4.62 -17.12 -4.50
N SER A 212 -4.97 -18.38 -4.16
CA SER A 212 -5.68 -19.31 -5.04
C SER A 212 -7.00 -18.70 -5.54
N GLY A 213 -7.28 -18.83 -6.85
CA GLY A 213 -8.52 -18.36 -7.47
C GLY A 213 -8.64 -16.83 -7.58
N ALA A 214 -7.61 -16.07 -7.23
CA ALA A 214 -7.61 -14.62 -7.36
C ALA A 214 -7.03 -14.18 -8.71
N LEU A 215 -7.76 -13.30 -9.40
CA LEU A 215 -7.33 -12.58 -10.60
C LEU A 215 -6.54 -11.31 -10.23
N HIS A 216 -6.14 -10.52 -11.23
CA HIS A 216 -5.66 -9.16 -11.00
C HIS A 216 -6.73 -8.28 -10.35
N ALA A 217 -6.34 -7.25 -9.60
CA ALA A 217 -7.24 -6.33 -8.87
C ALA A 217 -8.17 -7.03 -7.83
N PHE A 218 -7.79 -8.19 -7.32
CA PHE A 218 -8.62 -8.99 -6.41
C PHE A 218 -9.02 -8.28 -5.11
N THR A 219 -8.35 -7.20 -4.75
CA THR A 219 -8.65 -6.42 -3.54
C THR A 219 -9.71 -5.34 -3.76
N ASN A 220 -10.06 -5.02 -5.03
CA ASN A 220 -10.97 -3.93 -5.36
C ASN A 220 -12.41 -4.45 -5.54
N PRO A 221 -13.37 -4.08 -4.65
CA PRO A 221 -14.76 -4.55 -4.76
C PRO A 221 -15.44 -4.16 -6.08
N ASN A 222 -14.95 -3.13 -6.76
CA ASN A 222 -15.49 -2.66 -8.04
C ASN A 222 -14.85 -3.35 -9.26
N ALA A 223 -13.88 -4.27 -9.05
CA ALA A 223 -13.12 -4.87 -10.15
C ALA A 223 -14.01 -5.57 -11.19
N ASP A 224 -15.06 -6.29 -10.76
CA ASP A 224 -15.97 -6.97 -11.70
C ASP A 224 -16.78 -6.01 -12.56
N ALA A 225 -17.25 -4.89 -11.99
CA ALA A 225 -17.94 -3.86 -12.73
C ALA A 225 -17.00 -3.15 -13.72
N MET A 226 -15.76 -2.88 -13.29
CA MET A 226 -14.74 -2.28 -14.13
C MET A 226 -14.30 -3.23 -15.25
N ALA A 227 -14.22 -4.53 -14.98
CA ALA A 227 -13.93 -5.57 -15.98
C ALA A 227 -14.97 -5.57 -17.10
N LYS A 228 -16.27 -5.54 -16.75
CA LYS A 228 -17.35 -5.49 -17.72
C LYS A 228 -17.33 -4.21 -18.54
N LYS A 229 -17.14 -3.05 -17.89
CA LYS A 229 -17.09 -1.74 -18.54
C LYS A 229 -15.96 -1.63 -19.56
N ASN A 230 -14.79 -2.24 -19.26
CA ASN A 230 -13.55 -2.06 -20.03
C ASN A 230 -13.14 -3.30 -20.83
N ASN A 231 -14.03 -4.29 -21.02
CA ASN A 231 -13.74 -5.54 -21.74
C ASN A 231 -12.55 -6.32 -21.15
N MET A 232 -12.43 -6.34 -19.82
CA MET A 232 -11.36 -7.01 -19.08
C MET A 232 -11.87 -8.20 -18.25
N VAL A 233 -13.01 -8.78 -18.63
CA VAL A 233 -13.58 -9.97 -17.97
C VAL A 233 -12.59 -11.13 -18.07
N GLY A 234 -12.32 -11.79 -16.92
CA GLY A 234 -11.30 -12.84 -16.84
C GLY A 234 -9.86 -12.34 -16.67
N MET A 235 -9.62 -11.04 -16.75
CA MET A 235 -8.32 -10.42 -16.47
C MET A 235 -8.26 -9.84 -15.06
N ILE A 236 -9.30 -9.06 -14.68
CA ILE A 236 -9.44 -8.48 -13.35
C ILE A 236 -10.73 -8.97 -12.71
N GLY A 237 -10.75 -9.08 -11.38
CA GLY A 237 -11.95 -9.52 -10.66
C GLY A 237 -11.76 -9.48 -9.16
N TYR A 238 -12.82 -9.16 -8.41
CA TYR A 238 -12.82 -9.14 -6.96
C TYR A 238 -12.80 -10.57 -6.39
N ASN A 239 -12.00 -10.79 -5.36
CA ASN A 239 -12.03 -12.03 -4.58
C ASN A 239 -11.99 -11.67 -3.09
N GLU A 240 -13.13 -11.71 -2.42
CA GLU A 240 -13.29 -11.31 -1.03
C GLU A 240 -12.33 -12.05 -0.09
N THR A 241 -12.19 -13.37 -0.27
CA THR A 241 -11.31 -14.18 0.57
C THR A 241 -9.85 -13.79 0.41
N ALA A 242 -9.38 -13.60 -0.82
CA ALA A 242 -8.02 -13.16 -1.09
C ALA A 242 -7.80 -11.73 -0.59
N ALA A 243 -8.77 -10.82 -0.79
CA ALA A 243 -8.71 -9.44 -0.32
C ALA A 243 -8.56 -9.37 1.21
N ARG A 244 -9.38 -10.13 1.95
CA ARG A 244 -9.32 -10.20 3.41
C ARG A 244 -8.00 -10.81 3.91
N ARG A 245 -7.57 -11.92 3.30
CA ARG A 245 -6.32 -12.61 3.69
C ARG A 245 -5.09 -11.75 3.40
N SER A 246 -5.03 -11.09 2.26
CA SER A 246 -3.91 -10.24 1.89
C SER A 246 -3.81 -8.99 2.78
N TRP A 247 -4.95 -8.41 3.16
CA TRP A 247 -4.97 -7.30 4.11
C TRP A 247 -4.47 -7.72 5.51
N ALA A 248 -4.91 -8.88 6.00
CA ALA A 248 -4.42 -9.42 7.27
C ALA A 248 -2.91 -9.72 7.22
N GLN A 249 -2.39 -10.24 6.10
CA GLN A 249 -0.96 -10.47 5.94
C GLN A 249 -0.15 -9.17 5.94
N MET A 250 -0.66 -8.10 5.32
CA MET A 250 -0.05 -6.78 5.42
C MET A 250 0.00 -6.29 6.88
N GLN A 251 -1.05 -6.51 7.68
CA GLN A 251 -1.06 -6.12 9.09
C GLN A 251 0.01 -6.87 9.90
N ILE A 252 0.19 -8.16 9.65
CA ILE A 252 1.27 -8.96 10.26
C ILE A 252 2.63 -8.39 9.88
N PHE A 253 2.83 -8.10 8.60
CA PHE A 253 4.06 -7.50 8.09
C PHE A 253 4.32 -6.11 8.71
N PHE A 254 3.30 -5.28 8.87
CA PHE A 254 3.44 -3.98 9.54
C PHE A 254 3.84 -4.11 11.01
N ASN A 255 3.29 -5.10 11.74
CA ASN A 255 3.72 -5.37 13.10
C ASN A 255 5.21 -5.74 13.17
N GLU A 256 5.71 -6.48 12.19
CA GLU A 256 7.11 -6.83 12.08
C GLU A 256 7.99 -5.60 11.82
N ILE A 257 7.68 -4.82 10.78
CA ILE A 257 8.56 -3.73 10.33
C ILE A 257 8.47 -2.45 11.19
N PHE A 258 7.38 -2.26 11.93
CA PHE A 258 7.21 -1.09 12.81
C PHE A 258 7.51 -1.38 14.28
N GLY A 259 7.94 -2.61 14.61
CA GLY A 259 8.29 -3.01 15.97
C GLY A 259 7.08 -3.10 16.90
N GLY A 260 5.89 -3.40 16.37
CA GLY A 260 4.73 -3.82 17.15
C GLY A 260 5.04 -5.14 17.85
N LYS A 261 4.57 -5.32 19.10
CA LYS A 261 4.59 -6.64 19.72
C LYS A 261 3.75 -7.55 18.83
N THR A 262 4.40 -8.51 18.14
CA THR A 262 3.66 -9.64 17.59
C THR A 262 2.89 -10.23 18.76
N GLY A 263 1.56 -10.12 18.70
CA GLY A 263 0.70 -10.79 19.68
C GLY A 263 0.96 -12.29 19.60
N GLY A 264 1.97 -12.72 20.34
CA GLY A 264 2.15 -14.11 20.69
C GLY A 264 1.17 -14.39 21.82
N ASN A 265 0.27 -15.33 21.60
CA ASN A 265 -0.53 -15.97 22.63
C ASN A 265 0.36 -16.56 23.69
#